data_522f8c8fc383a41c6d13ebd9e0a3b70a
#
_entry.id   522f8c8fc383a41c6d13ebd9e0a3b70a
#
_cell.length_a   1.000
_cell.length_b   1.000
_cell.length_c   1.000
_cell.angle_alpha   90.00
_cell.angle_beta   90.00
_cell.angle_gamma   90.00
#
_symmetry.space_group_name_H-M   'P 1'
#
loop_
_entity.id
_entity.type
_entity.pdbx_description
1 polymer ?
#
loop_
_entity_poly.entity_id
_entity_poly.type
_entity_poly.pdbx_seq_one_letter_code
_entity_poly.pdbx_strand_id
1 'polypeptide(L)'
;MTHHLRHLTTLEGIDSATLNRLLDRADAMREASHHGTRKLDLLQGRTVLNLFFEPSTRTRTSFELAARRLGADVVNFNIAQSSTNKGETMIDTLHTLEAMHLDIIVVRHKQSGTPEELVRHAKIGRAHV
;
A
#
# COMPACT_ATOMS: atom_id res chain seq x y z
N MET A 1 -13.63 -11.88 -17.73
CA MET A 1 -12.32 -11.25 -17.71
C MET A 1 -12.01 -10.71 -16.34
N THR A 2 -10.97 -11.21 -15.75
CA THR A 2 -10.53 -10.71 -14.45
C THR A 2 -9.66 -9.47 -14.68
N HIS A 3 -10.18 -8.33 -14.31
CA HIS A 3 -9.36 -7.13 -14.23
C HIS A 3 -8.46 -7.23 -13.01
N HIS A 4 -7.17 -7.34 -13.24
CA HIS A 4 -6.21 -7.23 -12.15
C HIS A 4 -6.02 -5.75 -11.82
N LEU A 5 -6.43 -5.39 -10.62
CA LEU A 5 -6.25 -4.06 -10.11
C LEU A 5 -4.77 -3.86 -9.76
N ARG A 6 -4.06 -3.05 -10.52
CA ARG A 6 -2.66 -2.76 -10.22
C ARG A 6 -2.51 -1.69 -9.14
N HIS A 7 -3.38 -0.71 -9.20
CA HIS A 7 -3.36 0.42 -8.28
C HIS A 7 -4.77 0.70 -7.82
N LEU A 8 -4.94 0.99 -6.56
CA LEU A 8 -6.21 1.38 -5.97
C LEU A 8 -6.06 2.81 -5.43
N THR A 9 -6.36 3.79 -6.26
CA THR A 9 -6.22 5.20 -5.92
C THR A 9 -7.54 5.87 -5.62
N THR A 10 -8.63 5.28 -6.07
CA THR A 10 -9.98 5.80 -5.87
C THR A 10 -10.97 4.65 -6.00
N LEU A 11 -12.12 4.80 -5.38
CA LEU A 11 -13.23 3.87 -5.60
C LEU A 11 -14.11 4.28 -6.78
N GLU A 12 -13.93 5.49 -7.28
CA GLU A 12 -14.66 5.95 -8.44
C GLU A 12 -14.27 5.14 -9.67
N GLY A 13 -15.27 4.67 -10.39
CA GLY A 13 -15.05 3.88 -11.59
C GLY A 13 -14.76 2.40 -11.36
N ILE A 14 -14.70 1.94 -10.12
CA ILE A 14 -14.56 0.52 -9.81
C ILE A 14 -15.93 -0.14 -9.99
N ASP A 15 -15.98 -1.22 -10.76
CA ASP A 15 -17.23 -1.95 -10.93
C ASP A 15 -17.61 -2.71 -9.65
N SER A 16 -18.90 -3.01 -9.52
CA SER A 16 -19.41 -3.69 -8.33
C SER A 16 -18.86 -5.09 -8.17
N ALA A 17 -18.56 -5.78 -9.27
CA ALA A 17 -17.98 -7.12 -9.20
C ALA A 17 -16.57 -7.08 -8.58
N THR A 18 -15.75 -6.12 -8.96
CA THR A 18 -14.41 -5.95 -8.38
C THR A 18 -14.51 -5.58 -6.91
N LEU A 19 -15.41 -4.64 -6.58
CA LEU A 19 -15.59 -4.23 -5.20
C LEU A 19 -16.07 -5.39 -4.32
N ASN A 20 -17.03 -6.16 -4.81
CA ASN A 20 -17.51 -7.32 -4.07
C ASN A 20 -16.42 -8.37 -3.85
N ARG A 21 -15.55 -8.60 -4.84
CA ARG A 21 -14.42 -9.51 -4.66
C ARG A 21 -13.46 -9.03 -3.58
N LEU A 22 -13.20 -7.73 -3.52
CA LEU A 22 -12.35 -7.16 -2.47
C LEU A 22 -12.98 -7.36 -1.09
N LEU A 23 -14.27 -7.11 -0.97
CA LEU A 23 -14.98 -7.28 0.30
C LEU A 23 -15.06 -8.74 0.72
N ASP A 24 -15.33 -9.65 -0.22
CA ASP A 24 -15.34 -11.09 0.05
C ASP A 24 -13.96 -11.59 0.48
N ARG A 25 -12.93 -11.08 -0.16
CA ARG A 25 -11.55 -11.43 0.22
C ARG A 25 -11.22 -10.89 1.61
N ALA A 26 -11.68 -9.70 1.93
CA ALA A 26 -11.51 -9.13 3.27
C ALA A 26 -12.19 -10.00 4.33
N ASP A 27 -13.40 -10.47 4.06
CA ASP A 27 -14.11 -11.36 4.97
C ASP A 27 -13.35 -12.68 5.16
N ALA A 28 -12.83 -13.26 4.10
CA ALA A 28 -12.05 -14.49 4.17
C ALA A 28 -10.78 -14.29 4.99
N MET A 29 -10.11 -13.15 4.84
CA MET A 29 -8.92 -12.83 5.63
C MET A 29 -9.25 -12.64 7.11
N ARG A 30 -10.38 -12.01 7.39
CA ARG A 30 -10.84 -11.84 8.77
C ARG A 30 -11.10 -13.20 9.43
N GLU A 31 -11.77 -14.10 8.73
CA GLU A 31 -12.03 -15.45 9.22
C GLU A 31 -10.71 -16.20 9.49
N ALA A 32 -9.76 -16.12 8.56
CA ALA A 32 -8.47 -16.77 8.75
C ALA A 32 -7.74 -16.20 9.95
N SER A 33 -7.89 -14.91 10.24
CA SER A 33 -7.26 -14.28 11.40
C SER A 33 -7.87 -14.68 12.73
N HIS A 34 -9.16 -15.03 12.73
CA HIS A 34 -9.86 -15.41 13.96
C HIS A 34 -9.55 -16.84 14.41
N HIS A 35 -9.15 -17.70 13.50
CA HIS A 35 -8.94 -19.10 13.79
C HIS A 35 -7.52 -19.46 14.24
N GLY A 36 -6.77 -18.51 14.72
CA GLY A 36 -5.49 -18.80 15.32
C GLY A 36 -4.44 -17.76 15.07
N THR A 37 -3.28 -18.00 15.64
CA THR A 37 -2.13 -17.13 15.57
C THR A 37 -1.29 -17.34 14.30
N ARG A 38 -1.78 -18.15 13.37
CA ARG A 38 -1.01 -18.47 12.18
C ARG A 38 -0.89 -17.26 11.27
N LYS A 39 0.33 -16.88 10.99
CA LYS A 39 0.60 -15.96 9.90
C LYS A 39 0.35 -16.67 8.59
N LEU A 40 -0.31 -15.98 7.68
CA LEU A 40 -0.42 -16.44 6.31
C LEU A 40 0.87 -16.08 5.57
N ASP A 41 1.14 -16.76 4.48
CA ASP A 41 2.37 -16.58 3.72
C ASP A 41 2.13 -15.97 2.33
N LEU A 42 0.96 -15.39 2.13
CA LEU A 42 0.55 -14.87 0.82
C LEU A 42 1.47 -13.78 0.28
N LEU A 43 2.10 -13.01 1.15
CA LEU A 43 3.03 -11.96 0.77
C LEU A 43 4.46 -12.25 1.23
N GLN A 44 4.78 -13.50 1.46
CA GLN A 44 6.13 -13.86 1.86
C GLN A 44 7.13 -13.47 0.78
N GLY A 45 8.22 -12.82 1.18
CA GLY A 45 9.22 -12.31 0.25
C GLY A 45 8.86 -10.99 -0.42
N ARG A 46 7.68 -10.44 -0.10
CA ARG A 46 7.26 -9.13 -0.61
C ARG A 46 7.52 -8.05 0.42
N THR A 47 7.72 -6.84 -0.06
CA THR A 47 7.96 -5.68 0.80
C THR A 47 6.83 -4.67 0.62
N VAL A 48 6.23 -4.28 1.74
CA VAL A 48 5.16 -3.27 1.78
C VAL A 48 5.72 -2.01 2.40
N LEU A 49 5.56 -0.90 1.70
CA LEU A 49 5.91 0.42 2.21
C LEU A 49 4.66 1.15 2.66
N ASN A 50 4.64 1.56 3.91
CA ASN A 50 3.63 2.49 4.42
C ASN A 50 4.21 3.90 4.36
N LEU A 51 3.77 4.66 3.38
CA LEU A 51 4.27 6.01 3.10
C LEU A 51 3.23 7.01 3.58
N PHE A 52 3.42 7.51 4.80
CA PHE A 52 2.46 8.39 5.44
C PHE A 52 3.03 9.78 5.56
N PHE A 53 2.31 10.76 4.99
CA PHE A 53 2.68 12.17 5.01
C PHE A 53 1.94 12.95 6.08
N GLU A 54 1.06 12.30 6.83
CA GLU A 54 0.41 12.90 7.98
C GLU A 54 0.33 11.88 9.11
N PRO A 55 0.26 12.32 10.37
CA PRO A 55 0.15 11.40 11.49
C PRO A 55 -1.17 10.63 11.41
N SER A 56 -1.09 9.34 11.39
CA SER A 56 -2.25 8.47 11.44
C SER A 56 -1.83 7.12 11.98
N THR A 57 -1.59 7.09 13.29
CA THR A 57 -1.08 5.90 13.97
C THR A 57 -2.00 4.71 13.78
N ARG A 58 -3.31 4.93 13.93
CA ARG A 58 -4.28 3.85 13.82
C ARG A 58 -4.27 3.21 12.44
N THR A 59 -4.36 4.03 11.40
CA THR A 59 -4.39 3.54 10.03
C THR A 59 -3.07 2.86 9.64
N ARG A 60 -1.94 3.51 9.97
CA ARG A 60 -0.64 2.94 9.67
C ARG A 60 -0.46 1.59 10.37
N THR A 61 -0.82 1.51 11.64
CA THR A 61 -0.69 0.27 12.40
C THR A 61 -1.56 -0.84 11.83
N SER A 62 -2.77 -0.52 11.38
CA SER A 62 -3.65 -1.49 10.73
C SER A 62 -3.02 -2.09 9.49
N PHE A 63 -2.45 -1.25 8.62
CA PHE A 63 -1.78 -1.73 7.42
C PHE A 63 -0.50 -2.50 7.75
N GLU A 64 0.25 -2.04 8.73
CA GLU A 64 1.46 -2.73 9.16
C GLU A 64 1.15 -4.13 9.65
N LEU A 65 0.17 -4.27 10.54
CA LEU A 65 -0.21 -5.57 11.06
C LEU A 65 -0.74 -6.49 9.98
N ALA A 66 -1.57 -5.95 9.07
CA ALA A 66 -2.11 -6.74 7.98
C ALA A 66 -0.99 -7.29 7.09
N ALA A 67 -0.03 -6.45 6.73
CA ALA A 67 1.09 -6.87 5.90
C ALA A 67 1.95 -7.93 6.61
N ARG A 68 2.26 -7.71 7.88
CA ARG A 68 3.06 -8.67 8.64
C ARG A 68 2.36 -10.00 8.80
N ARG A 69 1.05 -9.99 9.00
CA ARG A 69 0.28 -11.23 9.12
C ARG A 69 0.19 -12.00 7.82
N LEU A 70 0.39 -11.33 6.69
CA LEU A 70 0.49 -11.97 5.38
C LEU A 70 1.91 -12.42 5.02
N GLY A 71 2.86 -12.21 5.93
CA GLY A 71 4.24 -12.63 5.73
C GLY A 71 5.14 -11.62 5.06
N ALA A 72 4.66 -10.41 4.80
CA ALA A 72 5.46 -9.38 4.14
C ALA A 72 6.47 -8.75 5.08
N ASP A 73 7.54 -8.26 4.51
CA ASP A 73 8.40 -7.29 5.17
C ASP A 73 7.75 -5.91 5.09
N VAL A 74 7.82 -5.13 6.16
CA VAL A 74 7.15 -3.84 6.23
C VAL A 74 8.16 -2.75 6.51
N VAL A 75 8.09 -1.69 5.71
CA VAL A 75 8.83 -0.46 5.94
C VAL A 75 7.82 0.65 6.21
N ASN A 76 7.96 1.30 7.35
CA ASN A 76 7.17 2.48 7.69
C ASN A 76 8.01 3.71 7.44
N PHE A 77 7.50 4.61 6.62
CA PHE A 77 8.18 5.86 6.33
C PHE A 77 7.23 7.01 6.60
N ASN A 78 7.59 7.83 7.56
CA ASN A 78 6.80 8.98 7.96
C ASN A 78 7.55 10.26 7.61
N ILE A 79 7.00 11.02 6.67
CA ILE A 79 7.64 12.24 6.16
C ILE A 79 7.02 13.47 6.79
N ALA A 80 6.26 13.31 7.85
CA ALA A 80 5.31 14.34 8.30
C ALA A 80 5.93 15.69 8.61
N GLN A 81 7.20 15.82 8.83
CA GLN A 81 7.69 17.08 9.32
C GLN A 81 9.08 17.50 8.88
N SER A 82 9.84 16.65 8.25
CA SER A 82 11.26 16.97 8.20
C SER A 82 11.82 17.28 6.83
N SER A 83 11.19 16.85 5.77
CA SER A 83 11.86 16.90 4.48
C SER A 83 11.17 17.74 3.45
N THR A 84 9.95 18.16 3.70
CA THR A 84 9.19 18.96 2.73
C THR A 84 9.80 20.32 2.46
N ASN A 85 10.71 20.75 3.32
CA ASN A 85 11.25 22.11 3.23
C ASN A 85 12.58 22.19 2.52
N LYS A 86 13.11 21.10 2.01
CA LYS A 86 14.47 21.10 1.48
C LYS A 86 14.54 20.73 0.01
N GLY A 87 13.49 20.96 -0.75
CA GLY A 87 13.50 20.67 -2.17
C GLY A 87 13.40 19.19 -2.52
N GLU A 88 13.33 18.33 -1.54
CA GLU A 88 13.09 16.93 -1.79
C GLU A 88 11.60 16.72 -2.01
N THR A 89 11.24 16.32 -3.21
CA THR A 89 9.84 16.09 -3.55
C THR A 89 9.40 14.70 -3.13
N MET A 90 8.10 14.51 -3.05
CA MET A 90 7.50 13.20 -2.84
C MET A 90 7.99 12.21 -3.90
N ILE A 91 8.15 12.65 -5.13
CA ILE A 91 8.62 11.82 -6.24
C ILE A 91 10.06 11.38 -6.03
N ASP A 92 10.92 12.28 -5.56
CA ASP A 92 12.31 11.91 -5.26
C ASP A 92 12.37 10.88 -4.13
N THR A 93 11.55 11.05 -3.11
CA THR A 93 11.43 10.07 -2.04
C THR A 93 10.96 8.72 -2.57
N LEU A 94 9.94 8.73 -3.42
CA LEU A 94 9.44 7.51 -4.04
C LEU A 94 10.54 6.78 -4.81
N HIS A 95 11.28 7.49 -5.64
CA HIS A 95 12.34 6.87 -6.44
C HIS A 95 13.44 6.27 -5.57
N THR A 96 13.81 6.97 -4.50
CA THR A 96 14.79 6.46 -3.54
C THR A 96 14.32 5.16 -2.89
N LEU A 97 13.06 5.13 -2.48
CA LEU A 97 12.49 3.96 -1.82
C LEU A 97 12.25 2.81 -2.80
N GLU A 98 11.87 3.11 -4.04
CA GLU A 98 11.71 2.08 -5.07
C GLU A 98 13.01 1.34 -5.39
N ALA A 99 14.15 2.01 -5.23
CA ALA A 99 15.44 1.37 -5.41
C ALA A 99 15.67 0.24 -4.40
N MET A 100 14.87 0.16 -3.36
CA MET A 100 14.92 -0.89 -2.34
C MET A 100 14.02 -2.08 -2.67
N HIS A 101 13.48 -2.16 -3.88
CA HIS A 101 12.65 -3.27 -4.34
C HIS A 101 11.35 -3.42 -3.57
N LEU A 102 10.50 -2.40 -3.65
CA LEU A 102 9.18 -2.43 -3.04
C LEU A 102 8.17 -3.13 -3.95
N ASP A 103 7.21 -3.82 -3.35
CA ASP A 103 6.14 -4.49 -4.08
C ASP A 103 4.81 -3.79 -3.95
N ILE A 104 4.52 -3.23 -2.78
CA ILE A 104 3.26 -2.56 -2.49
C ILE A 104 3.55 -1.26 -1.76
N ILE A 105 2.87 -0.20 -2.13
CA ILE A 105 2.94 1.08 -1.45
C ILE A 105 1.56 1.46 -0.95
N VAL A 106 1.45 1.71 0.35
CA VAL A 106 0.26 2.29 0.97
C VAL A 106 0.58 3.74 1.26
N VAL A 107 -0.15 4.65 0.64
CA VAL A 107 0.12 6.07 0.79
C VAL A 107 -1.05 6.78 1.46
N ARG A 108 -0.74 7.67 2.37
CA ARG A 108 -1.71 8.59 2.94
C ARG A 108 -1.15 10.01 2.92
N HIS A 109 -1.90 10.89 2.29
CA HIS A 109 -1.52 12.30 2.16
C HIS A 109 -2.76 13.15 2.28
N LYS A 110 -2.63 14.31 2.92
CA LYS A 110 -3.77 15.21 3.09
C LYS A 110 -4.15 15.93 1.80
N GLN A 111 -3.26 15.99 0.84
CA GLN A 111 -3.53 16.68 -0.42
C GLN A 111 -4.19 15.72 -1.42
N SER A 112 -5.30 16.15 -1.98
CA SER A 112 -6.01 15.39 -2.99
C SER A 112 -5.16 15.24 -4.26
N GLY A 113 -5.27 14.09 -4.92
CA GLY A 113 -4.53 13.81 -6.15
C GLY A 113 -3.15 13.22 -5.95
N THR A 114 -2.67 13.12 -4.73
CA THR A 114 -1.35 12.57 -4.44
C THR A 114 -1.21 11.10 -4.85
N PRO A 115 -2.16 10.21 -4.56
CA PRO A 115 -2.02 8.83 -5.01
C PRO A 115 -1.91 8.69 -6.53
N GLU A 116 -2.68 9.46 -7.28
CA GLU A 116 -2.64 9.44 -8.73
C GLU A 116 -1.30 9.95 -9.27
N GLU A 117 -0.75 10.97 -8.63
CA GLU A 117 0.57 11.47 -8.98
C GLU A 117 1.65 10.43 -8.74
N LEU A 118 1.60 9.73 -7.62
CA LEU A 118 2.52 8.64 -7.34
C LEU A 118 2.43 7.54 -8.40
N VAL A 119 1.23 7.17 -8.82
CA VAL A 119 1.05 6.15 -9.84
C VAL A 119 1.73 6.54 -11.15
N ARG A 120 1.64 7.80 -11.54
CA ARG A 120 2.28 8.27 -12.78
C ARG A 120 3.80 8.12 -12.75
N HIS A 121 4.40 8.24 -11.59
CA HIS A 121 5.85 8.21 -11.44
C HIS A 121 6.39 6.88 -10.90
N ALA A 122 5.53 6.06 -10.31
CA ALA A 122 5.94 4.80 -9.72
C ALA A 122 6.33 3.78 -10.78
N LYS A 123 7.40 3.07 -10.54
CA LYS A 123 7.81 1.93 -11.37
C LYS A 123 7.21 0.63 -10.89
N ILE A 124 6.73 0.63 -9.66
CA ILE A 124 6.10 -0.53 -9.04
C ILE A 124 4.87 -0.95 -9.85
N GLY A 125 4.70 -2.23 -10.07
CA GLY A 125 3.60 -2.75 -10.88
C GLY A 125 3.80 -2.64 -12.38
N ARG A 126 4.86 -2.00 -12.86
CA ARG A 126 5.15 -1.87 -14.30
C ARG A 126 6.06 -2.96 -14.83
N ALA A 127 6.73 -3.65 -13.94
CA ALA A 127 7.72 -4.65 -14.33
C ALA A 127 7.12 -6.00 -14.74
N HIS A 128 5.83 -6.17 -14.56
CA HIS A 128 5.12 -7.40 -14.89
C HIS A 128 4.13 -7.13 -16.01
N VAL A 129 4.62 -7.17 -17.17
CA VAL A 129 3.77 -7.04 -18.34
C VAL A 129 3.39 -8.42 -18.84
#